data_48db88001deddeb3d087e70b20eb06fa
#
_entry.id   48db88001deddeb3d087e70b20eb06fa
#
_cell.length_a   1.000
_cell.length_b   1.000
_cell.length_c   1.000
_cell.angle_alpha   90.00
_cell.angle_beta   90.00
_cell.angle_gamma   90.00
#
_symmetry.space_group_name_H-M   'P 1'
#
loop_
_entity.id
_entity.type
_entity.pdbx_description
1 polymer ?
#
loop_
_entity_poly.entity_id
_entity_poly.type
_entity_poly.pdbx_seq_one_letter_code
_entity_poly.pdbx_strand_id
1 'polypeptide(L)'
;EVHSSRLHEGVSAVMCAARFVEWVRQQNIESQAKTPTATAALYDPPFTTLHVGVMNGGTAHNITAKDCYFSIDLRCVGDDRTEDLLEKIQSQIDMIEAEMKAVDPSSFFDLHVMRGPAVVPEVEGKAEALARRLTGDNGTHTVAYGTDGGHFQAKGFSVVVCGPGSIAQAHQP
;
A
#
# COMPACT_ATOMS: atom_id res chain seq x y z
N GLU A 1 27.58 -11.01 -0.39
CA GLU A 1 27.15 -12.44 -0.30
C GLU A 1 28.20 -13.27 0.42
N VAL A 2 27.74 -14.14 1.33
CA VAL A 2 28.60 -15.10 2.04
C VAL A 2 27.93 -16.46 2.07
N HIS A 3 28.69 -17.52 2.32
CA HIS A 3 28.13 -18.84 2.53
C HIS A 3 27.23 -18.85 3.77
N SER A 4 26.12 -19.59 3.74
CA SER A 4 25.10 -19.61 4.82
C SER A 4 25.65 -19.98 6.20
N SER A 5 26.72 -20.80 6.27
CA SER A 5 27.40 -21.13 7.54
C SER A 5 28.16 -19.94 8.17
N ARG A 6 28.34 -18.83 7.41
CA ARG A 6 29.00 -17.59 7.84
C ARG A 6 28.04 -16.42 7.82
N LEU A 7 26.77 -16.67 8.11
CA LEU A 7 25.69 -15.67 8.04
C LEU A 7 26.01 -14.36 8.80
N HIS A 8 26.76 -14.47 9.91
CA HIS A 8 27.17 -13.32 10.74
C HIS A 8 28.15 -12.34 10.05
N GLU A 9 28.73 -12.74 8.92
CA GLU A 9 29.69 -11.91 8.14
C GLU A 9 29.02 -11.26 6.91
N GLY A 10 27.75 -11.51 6.69
CA GLY A 10 27.06 -10.99 5.53
C GLY A 10 25.63 -10.52 5.84
N VAL A 11 25.07 -9.79 4.89
CA VAL A 11 23.68 -9.36 4.93
C VAL A 11 22.87 -10.20 3.95
N SER A 12 21.71 -10.70 4.39
CA SER A 12 20.76 -11.38 3.52
C SER A 12 19.59 -10.46 3.21
N ALA A 13 19.52 -9.96 1.98
CA ALA A 13 18.45 -9.08 1.53
C ALA A 13 17.06 -9.70 1.72
N VAL A 14 16.91 -11.03 1.50
CA VAL A 14 15.64 -11.74 1.72
C VAL A 14 15.25 -11.74 3.20
N MET A 15 16.19 -11.96 4.13
CA MET A 15 15.87 -11.91 5.56
C MET A 15 15.54 -10.51 6.05
N CYS A 16 16.20 -9.48 5.52
CA CYS A 16 15.89 -8.08 5.81
C CYS A 16 14.51 -7.70 5.27
N ALA A 17 14.21 -8.08 4.04
CA ALA A 17 12.89 -7.89 3.44
C ALA A 17 11.79 -8.63 4.22
N ALA A 18 12.03 -9.85 4.69
CA ALA A 18 11.08 -10.62 5.51
C ALA A 18 10.75 -9.91 6.83
N ARG A 19 11.73 -9.25 7.47
CA ARG A 19 11.50 -8.43 8.68
C ARG A 19 10.61 -7.22 8.36
N PHE A 20 10.81 -6.60 7.21
CA PHE A 20 9.94 -5.51 6.75
C PHE A 20 8.51 -6.02 6.48
N VAL A 21 8.36 -7.19 5.85
CA VAL A 21 7.05 -7.83 5.61
C VAL A 21 6.34 -8.14 6.93
N GLU A 22 7.07 -8.61 7.95
CA GLU A 22 6.49 -8.83 9.28
C GLU A 22 6.04 -7.52 9.93
N TRP A 23 6.80 -6.43 9.77
CA TRP A 23 6.36 -5.11 10.21
C TRP A 23 5.08 -4.69 9.50
N VAL A 24 4.97 -4.88 8.17
CA VAL A 24 3.74 -4.63 7.40
C VAL A 24 2.55 -5.42 7.98
N ARG A 25 2.75 -6.69 8.31
CA ARG A 25 1.71 -7.51 8.96
C ARG A 25 1.26 -6.93 10.29
N GLN A 26 2.19 -6.44 11.12
CA GLN A 26 1.87 -5.80 12.40
C GLN A 26 1.09 -4.49 12.20
N GLN A 27 1.46 -3.67 11.21
CA GLN A 27 0.72 -2.45 10.90
C GLN A 27 -0.75 -2.74 10.51
N ASN A 28 -1.01 -3.83 9.77
CA ASN A 28 -2.38 -4.24 9.46
C ASN A 28 -3.16 -4.67 10.71
N ILE A 29 -2.55 -5.42 11.62
CA ILE A 29 -3.16 -5.82 12.89
C ILE A 29 -3.52 -4.58 13.72
N GLU A 30 -2.59 -3.63 13.84
CA GLU A 30 -2.83 -2.37 14.56
C GLU A 30 -3.93 -1.53 13.91
N SER A 31 -3.93 -1.44 12.57
CA SER A 31 -4.96 -0.72 11.81
C SER A 31 -6.34 -1.34 12.01
N GLN A 32 -6.44 -2.66 11.93
CA GLN A 32 -7.68 -3.41 12.12
C GLN A 32 -8.23 -3.31 13.54
N ALA A 33 -7.36 -3.17 14.54
CA ALA A 33 -7.77 -3.07 15.95
C ALA A 33 -8.28 -1.68 16.35
N LYS A 34 -8.09 -0.66 15.50
CA LYS A 34 -8.59 0.69 15.77
C LYS A 34 -10.10 0.76 15.60
N THR A 35 -10.76 1.57 16.43
CA THR A 35 -12.15 1.95 16.18
C THR A 35 -12.19 2.84 14.94
N PRO A 36 -12.97 2.50 13.91
CA PRO A 36 -13.06 3.31 12.71
C PRO A 36 -13.60 4.71 13.02
N THR A 37 -13.04 5.73 12.37
CA THR A 37 -13.66 7.06 12.34
C THR A 37 -14.96 7.03 11.54
N ALA A 38 -15.79 8.07 11.66
CA ALA A 38 -17.01 8.18 10.87
C ALA A 38 -16.74 8.13 9.36
N THR A 39 -15.63 8.69 8.91
CA THR A 39 -15.21 8.67 7.51
C THR A 39 -14.72 7.28 7.10
N ALA A 40 -13.89 6.64 7.93
CA ALA A 40 -13.39 5.29 7.67
C ALA A 40 -14.52 4.24 7.64
N ALA A 41 -15.56 4.41 8.47
CA ALA A 41 -16.72 3.52 8.52
C ALA A 41 -17.55 3.49 7.22
N LEU A 42 -17.30 4.40 6.28
CA LEU A 42 -17.89 4.38 4.94
C LEU A 42 -17.22 3.37 4.00
N TYR A 43 -16.04 2.85 4.36
CA TYR A 43 -15.25 1.93 3.53
C TYR A 43 -15.42 0.47 3.98
N ASP A 44 -15.17 -0.43 3.08
CA ASP A 44 -15.07 -1.87 3.33
C ASP A 44 -13.75 -2.39 2.73
N PRO A 45 -12.75 -2.77 3.56
CA PRO A 45 -12.75 -2.70 5.03
C PRO A 45 -12.63 -1.27 5.57
N PRO A 46 -13.11 -1.00 6.81
CA PRO A 46 -13.11 0.34 7.42
C PRO A 46 -11.76 0.70 8.07
N PHE A 47 -10.66 0.25 7.52
CA PHE A 47 -9.29 0.49 7.99
C PHE A 47 -8.30 0.46 6.83
N THR A 48 -7.22 1.22 6.99
CA THR A 48 -6.12 1.27 6.03
C THR A 48 -5.39 -0.06 5.96
N THR A 49 -5.04 -0.48 4.74
CA THR A 49 -4.33 -1.74 4.49
C THR A 49 -2.99 -1.49 3.80
N LEU A 50 -2.00 -2.29 4.19
CA LEU A 50 -0.72 -2.45 3.51
C LEU A 50 -0.57 -3.89 3.06
N HIS A 51 -0.24 -4.11 1.79
CA HIS A 51 -0.09 -5.46 1.27
C HIS A 51 1.22 -5.60 0.49
N VAL A 52 1.98 -6.65 0.81
CA VAL A 52 3.14 -7.05 0.00
C VAL A 52 2.67 -8.12 -0.97
N GLY A 53 2.41 -7.72 -2.21
CA GLY A 53 1.84 -8.61 -3.23
C GLY A 53 2.87 -9.40 -4.02
N VAL A 54 4.11 -8.90 -4.10
CA VAL A 54 5.20 -9.56 -4.83
C VAL A 54 6.47 -9.48 -4.00
N MET A 55 7.21 -10.57 -3.93
CA MET A 55 8.54 -10.64 -3.33
C MET A 55 9.41 -11.63 -4.10
N ASN A 56 10.59 -11.17 -4.54
CA ASN A 56 11.55 -11.99 -5.26
C ASN A 56 12.97 -11.68 -4.76
N GLY A 57 13.77 -12.72 -4.51
CA GLY A 57 15.14 -12.52 -4.05
C GLY A 57 15.88 -13.83 -3.84
N GLY A 58 17.22 -13.70 -3.77
CA GLY A 58 18.11 -14.84 -3.59
C GLY A 58 18.33 -15.66 -4.85
N THR A 59 19.43 -16.42 -4.86
CA THR A 59 19.86 -17.25 -6.00
C THR A 59 20.11 -18.70 -5.62
N ALA A 60 20.49 -18.99 -4.37
CA ALA A 60 20.72 -20.34 -3.87
C ALA A 60 20.45 -20.42 -2.36
N HIS A 61 20.11 -21.63 -1.89
CA HIS A 61 19.74 -21.86 -0.48
C HIS A 61 20.93 -21.77 0.51
N ASN A 62 22.14 -21.84 0.03
CA ASN A 62 23.36 -21.91 0.85
C ASN A 62 24.26 -20.67 0.77
N ILE A 63 23.75 -19.57 0.22
CA ILE A 63 24.41 -18.24 0.21
C ILE A 63 23.44 -17.17 0.67
N THR A 64 23.95 -16.10 1.30
CA THR A 64 23.11 -14.93 1.65
C THR A 64 22.63 -14.25 0.38
N ALA A 65 21.34 -13.95 0.32
CA ALA A 65 20.76 -13.25 -0.81
C ALA A 65 21.34 -11.84 -0.93
N LYS A 66 21.88 -11.51 -2.11
CA LYS A 66 22.42 -10.17 -2.42
C LYS A 66 21.28 -9.15 -2.55
N ASP A 67 20.27 -9.51 -3.31
CA ASP A 67 19.18 -8.63 -3.67
C ASP A 67 17.83 -9.25 -3.27
N CYS A 68 16.88 -8.39 -2.93
CA CYS A 68 15.48 -8.74 -2.78
C CYS A 68 14.63 -7.57 -3.23
N TYR A 69 13.73 -7.83 -4.17
CA TYR A 69 12.72 -6.89 -4.61
C TYR A 69 11.36 -7.28 -4.01
N PHE A 70 10.60 -6.31 -3.56
CA PHE A 70 9.20 -6.50 -3.19
C PHE A 70 8.38 -5.24 -3.48
N SER A 71 7.08 -5.42 -3.70
CA SER A 71 6.15 -4.32 -3.93
C SER A 71 5.09 -4.26 -2.84
N ILE A 72 4.78 -3.03 -2.42
CA ILE A 72 3.77 -2.75 -1.40
C ILE A 72 2.61 -2.01 -2.07
N ASP A 73 1.40 -2.48 -1.82
CA ASP A 73 0.17 -1.76 -2.11
C ASP A 73 -0.36 -1.14 -0.82
N LEU A 74 -0.56 0.19 -0.82
CA LEU A 74 -1.07 0.97 0.31
C LEU A 74 -2.43 1.54 -0.06
N ARG A 75 -3.44 1.22 0.74
CA ARG A 75 -4.81 1.72 0.61
C ARG A 75 -5.20 2.47 1.87
N CYS A 76 -5.11 3.79 1.83
CA CYS A 76 -5.57 4.65 2.92
C CYS A 76 -7.09 4.83 2.85
N VAL A 77 -7.73 4.80 4.00
CA VAL A 77 -9.17 5.08 4.13
C VAL A 77 -9.42 6.09 5.25
N GLY A 78 -10.56 6.75 5.18
CA GLY A 78 -10.97 7.72 6.19
C GLY A 78 -10.03 8.91 6.28
N ASP A 79 -9.53 9.16 7.48
CA ASP A 79 -8.69 10.31 7.80
C ASP A 79 -7.18 9.97 7.77
N ASP A 80 -6.83 8.73 7.43
CA ASP A 80 -5.43 8.31 7.33
C ASP A 80 -4.76 8.99 6.14
N ARG A 81 -3.59 9.59 6.39
CA ARG A 81 -2.82 10.30 5.37
C ARG A 81 -1.72 9.39 4.82
N THR A 82 -1.61 9.35 3.51
CA THR A 82 -0.55 8.60 2.82
C THR A 82 0.84 9.04 3.28
N GLU A 83 1.04 10.34 3.50
CA GLU A 83 2.30 10.92 3.95
C GLU A 83 2.74 10.32 5.30
N ASP A 84 1.84 10.27 6.27
CA ASP A 84 2.14 9.77 7.62
C ASP A 84 2.53 8.28 7.59
N LEU A 85 1.92 7.51 6.69
CA LEU A 85 2.26 6.10 6.49
C LEU A 85 3.59 5.92 5.76
N LEU A 86 3.90 6.77 4.79
CA LEU A 86 5.19 6.75 4.11
C LEU A 86 6.34 7.13 5.05
N GLU A 87 6.13 8.05 5.98
CA GLU A 87 7.09 8.37 7.04
C GLU A 87 7.37 7.17 7.95
N LYS A 88 6.32 6.41 8.31
CA LYS A 88 6.49 5.15 9.08
C LYS A 88 7.24 4.09 8.29
N ILE A 89 6.92 3.92 7.00
CA ILE A 89 7.62 3.02 6.09
C ILE A 89 9.10 3.40 6.02
N GLN A 90 9.41 4.69 5.82
CA GLN A 90 10.78 5.18 5.76
C GLN A 90 11.51 4.93 7.07
N SER A 91 10.90 5.24 8.21
CA SER A 91 11.49 5.00 9.52
C SER A 91 11.82 3.52 9.77
N GLN A 92 10.96 2.61 9.30
CA GLN A 92 11.21 1.18 9.40
C GLN A 92 12.35 0.73 8.47
N ILE A 93 12.42 1.29 7.26
CA ILE A 93 13.53 1.08 6.32
C ILE A 93 14.83 1.53 6.95
N ASP A 94 14.88 2.76 7.47
CA ASP A 94 16.09 3.36 8.06
C ASP A 94 16.64 2.51 9.22
N MET A 95 15.73 1.95 10.04
CA MET A 95 16.12 1.07 11.15
C MET A 95 16.76 -0.24 10.65
N ILE A 96 16.15 -0.89 9.65
CA ILE A 96 16.69 -2.13 9.08
C ILE A 96 18.01 -1.83 8.35
N GLU A 97 18.07 -0.75 7.58
CA GLU A 97 19.25 -0.34 6.81
C GLU A 97 20.44 -0.03 7.73
N ALA A 98 20.22 0.60 8.88
CA ALA A 98 21.27 0.86 9.86
C ALA A 98 21.91 -0.44 10.37
N GLU A 99 21.11 -1.47 10.64
CA GLU A 99 21.62 -2.79 11.05
C GLU A 99 22.38 -3.48 9.89
N MET A 100 21.87 -3.37 8.66
CA MET A 100 22.54 -3.91 7.47
C MET A 100 23.92 -3.25 7.28
N LYS A 101 23.99 -1.93 7.39
CA LYS A 101 25.23 -1.14 7.23
C LYS A 101 26.25 -1.40 8.33
N ALA A 102 25.82 -1.84 9.49
CA ALA A 102 26.73 -2.24 10.58
C ALA A 102 27.53 -3.50 10.21
N VAL A 103 27.00 -4.36 9.32
CA VAL A 103 27.67 -5.57 8.82
C VAL A 103 28.36 -5.30 7.48
N ASP A 104 27.67 -4.65 6.57
CA ASP A 104 28.18 -4.28 5.24
C ASP A 104 27.76 -2.84 4.92
N PRO A 105 28.70 -1.88 4.99
CA PRO A 105 28.40 -0.47 4.73
C PRO A 105 27.87 -0.16 3.33
N SER A 106 28.00 -1.07 2.37
CA SER A 106 27.48 -0.90 1.01
C SER A 106 26.01 -1.29 0.88
N SER A 107 25.41 -1.85 1.95
CA SER A 107 24.00 -2.24 1.95
C SER A 107 23.07 -1.03 1.91
N PHE A 108 21.95 -1.17 1.22
CA PHE A 108 20.94 -0.09 1.14
C PHE A 108 19.54 -0.67 0.92
N PHE A 109 18.54 0.15 1.25
CA PHE A 109 17.18 0.04 0.76
C PHE A 109 16.92 1.17 -0.24
N ASP A 110 16.28 0.83 -1.35
CA ASP A 110 15.85 1.81 -2.34
C ASP A 110 14.32 1.82 -2.43
N LEU A 111 13.71 2.93 -2.05
CA LEU A 111 12.25 3.09 -1.98
C LEU A 111 11.75 3.94 -3.15
N HIS A 112 11.07 3.29 -4.09
CA HIS A 112 10.35 3.97 -5.16
C HIS A 112 8.87 4.10 -4.84
N VAL A 113 8.36 5.32 -4.82
CA VAL A 113 6.96 5.61 -4.54
C VAL A 113 6.24 6.01 -5.82
N MET A 114 5.28 5.17 -6.23
CA MET A 114 4.35 5.52 -7.31
C MET A 114 3.03 5.99 -6.69
N ARG A 115 2.54 7.17 -7.11
CA ARG A 115 1.29 7.74 -6.63
C ARG A 115 0.41 8.12 -7.81
N GLY A 116 -0.89 7.88 -7.65
CA GLY A 116 -1.93 8.50 -8.47
C GLY A 116 -2.79 9.42 -7.61
N PRO A 117 -3.37 10.49 -8.15
CA PRO A 117 -4.30 11.34 -7.42
C PRO A 117 -5.56 10.54 -7.07
N ALA A 118 -5.98 10.61 -5.81
CA ALA A 118 -7.25 10.06 -5.38
C ALA A 118 -8.42 10.87 -5.98
N VAL A 119 -9.56 10.20 -6.20
CA VAL A 119 -10.81 10.90 -6.47
C VAL A 119 -11.32 11.48 -5.15
N VAL A 120 -11.52 12.78 -5.12
CA VAL A 120 -12.05 13.51 -3.97
C VAL A 120 -13.55 13.74 -4.18
N PRO A 121 -14.41 13.49 -3.18
CA PRO A 121 -15.84 13.81 -3.28
C PRO A 121 -16.07 15.27 -3.66
N GLU A 122 -16.94 15.50 -4.64
CA GLU A 122 -17.31 16.85 -5.08
C GLU A 122 -18.58 17.28 -4.37
N VAL A 123 -18.62 18.55 -3.93
CA VAL A 123 -19.87 19.17 -3.49
C VAL A 123 -20.69 19.48 -4.73
N GLU A 124 -21.91 18.94 -4.84
CA GLU A 124 -22.80 19.09 -6.01
C GLU A 124 -22.14 18.65 -7.33
N GLY A 125 -21.38 17.53 -7.31
CA GLY A 125 -20.68 16.99 -8.47
C GLY A 125 -21.63 16.65 -9.62
N LYS A 126 -21.36 17.18 -10.82
CA LYS A 126 -22.20 16.97 -12.01
C LYS A 126 -22.23 15.52 -12.46
N ALA A 127 -21.11 14.83 -12.38
CA ALA A 127 -20.99 13.40 -12.74
C ALA A 127 -21.80 12.54 -11.76
N GLU A 128 -21.71 12.82 -10.47
CA GLU A 128 -22.48 12.10 -9.45
C GLU A 128 -24.00 12.33 -9.63
N ALA A 129 -24.43 13.58 -9.83
CA ALA A 129 -25.83 13.91 -10.07
C ALA A 129 -26.38 13.18 -11.31
N LEU A 130 -25.58 13.08 -12.38
CA LEU A 130 -25.94 12.34 -13.58
C LEU A 130 -26.05 10.84 -13.32
N ALA A 131 -25.07 10.25 -12.65
CA ALA A 131 -25.06 8.83 -12.30
C ALA A 131 -26.28 8.45 -11.44
N ARG A 132 -26.59 9.22 -10.39
CA ARG A 132 -27.78 9.03 -9.54
C ARG A 132 -29.09 9.06 -10.34
N ARG A 133 -29.20 9.99 -11.26
CA ARG A 133 -30.38 10.08 -12.15
C ARG A 133 -30.54 8.89 -13.09
N LEU A 134 -29.42 8.36 -13.62
CA LEU A 134 -29.43 7.26 -14.57
C LEU A 134 -29.63 5.90 -13.89
N THR A 135 -29.06 5.73 -12.70
CA THR A 135 -29.12 4.45 -11.96
C THR A 135 -30.31 4.37 -11.02
N GLY A 136 -30.86 5.51 -10.59
CA GLY A 136 -31.87 5.59 -9.52
C GLY A 136 -31.25 5.36 -8.12
N ASP A 137 -29.95 5.15 -8.02
CA ASP A 137 -29.26 4.93 -6.74
C ASP A 137 -28.89 6.26 -6.10
N ASN A 138 -29.45 6.52 -4.91
CA ASN A 138 -29.18 7.71 -4.09
C ASN A 138 -28.40 7.38 -2.82
N GLY A 139 -27.87 6.15 -2.68
CA GLY A 139 -27.02 5.74 -1.58
C GLY A 139 -25.67 6.48 -1.57
N THR A 140 -24.96 6.38 -0.46
CA THR A 140 -23.57 6.82 -0.34
C THR A 140 -22.70 5.59 -0.41
N HIS A 141 -21.80 5.55 -1.40
CA HIS A 141 -20.89 4.44 -1.65
C HIS A 141 -19.46 4.97 -1.71
N THR A 142 -18.52 4.18 -1.23
CA THR A 142 -17.09 4.47 -1.30
C THR A 142 -16.34 3.26 -1.83
N VAL A 143 -15.17 3.50 -2.40
CA VAL A 143 -14.28 2.45 -2.86
C VAL A 143 -12.86 2.76 -2.40
N ALA A 144 -12.12 1.73 -1.96
CA ALA A 144 -10.74 1.86 -1.47
C ALA A 144 -9.69 1.53 -2.55
N TYR A 145 -10.09 1.45 -3.82
CA TYR A 145 -9.17 1.18 -4.92
C TYR A 145 -8.89 2.42 -5.77
N GLY A 146 -7.70 2.46 -6.38
CA GLY A 146 -7.31 3.54 -7.28
C GLY A 146 -8.01 3.43 -8.64
N THR A 147 -8.32 4.59 -9.23
CA THR A 147 -8.85 4.72 -10.59
C THR A 147 -8.17 5.88 -11.29
N ASP A 148 -8.24 5.95 -12.62
CA ASP A 148 -7.78 7.12 -13.38
C ASP A 148 -8.64 8.37 -13.16
N GLY A 149 -9.75 8.23 -12.43
CA GLY A 149 -10.67 9.34 -12.13
C GLY A 149 -10.00 10.53 -11.49
N GLY A 150 -9.03 10.31 -10.57
CA GLY A 150 -8.27 11.37 -9.93
C GLY A 150 -7.46 12.20 -10.93
N HIS A 151 -6.93 11.60 -12.00
CA HIS A 151 -6.23 12.32 -13.06
C HIS A 151 -7.17 13.23 -13.87
N PHE A 152 -8.40 12.76 -14.14
CA PHE A 152 -9.43 13.58 -14.79
C PHE A 152 -9.88 14.71 -13.88
N GLN A 153 -10.11 14.44 -12.60
CA GLN A 153 -10.51 15.46 -11.63
C GLN A 153 -9.44 16.54 -11.47
N ALA A 154 -8.15 16.17 -11.45
CA ALA A 154 -7.04 17.14 -11.43
C ALA A 154 -6.99 18.04 -12.69
N LYS A 155 -7.68 17.66 -13.78
CA LYS A 155 -7.86 18.46 -15.00
C LYS A 155 -9.17 19.26 -15.02
N GLY A 156 -9.92 19.26 -13.92
CA GLY A 156 -11.16 20.02 -13.77
C GLY A 156 -12.42 19.30 -14.27
N PHE A 157 -12.35 18.01 -14.55
CA PHE A 157 -13.55 17.23 -14.86
C PHE A 157 -14.27 16.82 -13.57
N SER A 158 -15.59 16.83 -13.59
CA SER A 158 -16.39 16.20 -12.56
C SER A 158 -16.32 14.67 -12.72
N VAL A 159 -16.08 13.95 -11.64
CA VAL A 159 -15.78 12.51 -11.69
C VAL A 159 -16.58 11.76 -10.64
N VAL A 160 -17.10 10.60 -11.02
CA VAL A 160 -17.67 9.61 -10.11
C VAL A 160 -17.32 8.20 -10.59
N VAL A 161 -17.10 7.28 -9.66
CA VAL A 161 -16.97 5.87 -9.98
C VAL A 161 -18.36 5.27 -10.08
N CYS A 162 -18.71 4.72 -11.25
CA CYS A 162 -20.01 4.11 -11.50
C CYS A 162 -19.84 2.89 -12.42
N GLY A 163 -20.35 1.75 -12.01
CA GLY A 163 -20.31 0.54 -12.81
C GLY A 163 -21.09 -0.60 -12.14
N PRO A 164 -21.46 -1.65 -12.90
CA PRO A 164 -22.11 -2.83 -12.35
C PRO A 164 -21.10 -3.72 -11.61
N GLY A 165 -21.59 -4.53 -10.66
CA GLY A 165 -20.80 -5.56 -9.98
C GLY A 165 -20.19 -5.07 -8.67
N SER A 166 -19.27 -5.87 -8.15
CA SER A 166 -18.58 -5.64 -6.88
C SER A 166 -17.09 -5.87 -7.06
N ILE A 167 -16.27 -5.14 -6.30
CA ILE A 167 -14.80 -5.35 -6.23
C ILE A 167 -14.45 -6.79 -5.80
N ALA A 168 -15.34 -7.47 -5.09
CA ALA A 168 -15.16 -8.87 -4.72
C ALA A 168 -15.08 -9.81 -5.93
N GLN A 169 -15.52 -9.37 -7.12
CA GLN A 169 -15.43 -10.13 -8.38
C GLN A 169 -14.13 -9.82 -9.15
N ALA A 170 -13.40 -8.77 -8.76
CA ALA A 170 -12.16 -8.39 -9.42
C ALA A 170 -11.07 -9.44 -9.17
N HIS A 171 -10.26 -9.72 -10.20
CA HIS A 171 -9.15 -10.68 -10.15
C HIS A 171 -9.57 -12.13 -9.81
N GLN A 172 -10.84 -12.47 -9.94
CA GLN A 172 -11.30 -13.85 -9.87
C GLN A 172 -11.35 -14.47 -11.27
N PRO A 173 -11.06 -15.79 -11.41
CA PRO A 173 -11.12 -16.49 -12.68
C PRO A 173 -12.54 -16.60 -13.21
#